data_a3ae560cb787d4b87316d726376a49b3
#
_entry.id   a3ae560cb787d4b87316d726376a49b3
#
_cell.length_a   1.000
_cell.length_b   1.000
_cell.length_c   1.000
_cell.angle_alpha   90.00
_cell.angle_beta   90.00
_cell.angle_gamma   90.00
#
_symmetry.space_group_name_H-M   'P 1'
#
loop_
_entity.id
_entity.type
_entity.pdbx_description
1 polymer ?
#
loop_
_entity_poly.entity_id
_entity_poly.type
_entity_poly.pdbx_seq_one_letter_code
_entity_poly.pdbx_strand_id
1 'polypeptide(L)'
;VIARREERLEQLRKEVNVPLRIFAGDLQKKHVYRQFYTELCQWHPNIRMLVNAAGFGKSGTFSEIAEKGKRIHTDMIDLNCTALIRITQMTLPYMKMGSRIINMASAAAFCPQPSFAVYAASKACVLSFSRALGQELREKSIYVTAVCPGPVETEFFEVSGELKNPLKKLNMAAANKVVH
;
A
#
# COMPACT_ATOMS: atom_id res chain seq x y z
N VAL A 1 4.95 -9.97 8.12
CA VAL A 1 4.25 -8.67 7.93
C VAL A 1 5.22 -7.54 8.22
N ILE A 2 5.17 -6.44 7.43
CA ILE A 2 6.00 -5.25 7.60
C ILE A 2 5.10 -4.07 7.96
N ALA A 3 5.35 -3.39 9.08
CA ALA A 3 4.70 -2.14 9.46
C ALA A 3 5.56 -1.34 10.46
N ARG A 4 5.17 -0.08 10.71
CA ARG A 4 5.94 0.83 11.59
C ARG A 4 5.71 0.59 13.08
N ARG A 5 4.50 0.15 13.45
CA ARG A 5 4.05 0.01 14.85
C ARG A 5 4.29 -1.42 15.33
N GLU A 6 5.42 -1.64 16.01
CA GLU A 6 5.82 -2.95 16.49
C GLU A 6 4.80 -3.56 17.46
N GLU A 7 4.25 -2.75 18.37
CA GLU A 7 3.26 -3.20 19.35
C GLU A 7 2.01 -3.78 18.67
N ARG A 8 1.55 -3.17 17.56
CA ARG A 8 0.42 -3.68 16.78
C ARG A 8 0.76 -4.96 16.01
N LEU A 9 2.00 -5.09 15.56
CA LEU A 9 2.45 -6.33 14.92
C LEU A 9 2.51 -7.47 15.94
N GLU A 10 2.99 -7.19 17.16
CA GLU A 10 3.01 -8.16 18.25
C GLU A 10 1.59 -8.54 18.71
N GLN A 11 0.67 -7.57 18.75
CA GLN A 11 -0.73 -7.86 19.03
C GLN A 11 -1.33 -8.77 17.95
N LEU A 12 -1.15 -8.43 16.67
CA LEU A 12 -1.59 -9.26 15.54
C LEU A 12 -1.01 -10.69 15.64
N ARG A 13 0.27 -10.84 16.04
CA ARG A 13 0.90 -12.15 16.21
C ARG A 13 0.20 -13.00 17.26
N LYS A 14 -0.38 -12.39 18.29
CA LYS A 14 -1.15 -13.09 19.34
C LYS A 14 -2.57 -13.45 18.88
N GLU A 15 -3.15 -12.69 17.96
CA GLU A 15 -4.52 -12.87 17.47
C GLU A 15 -4.64 -13.94 16.38
N VAL A 16 -3.56 -14.16 15.60
CA VAL A 16 -3.61 -15.13 14.50
C VAL A 16 -3.13 -16.52 14.94
N ASN A 17 -3.82 -17.55 14.48
CA ASN A 17 -3.49 -18.96 14.78
C ASN A 17 -2.48 -19.57 13.77
N VAL A 18 -1.61 -18.73 13.20
CA VAL A 18 -0.55 -19.16 12.27
C VAL A 18 0.77 -18.51 12.63
N PRO A 19 1.91 -19.15 12.33
CA PRO A 19 3.21 -18.53 12.56
C PRO A 19 3.32 -17.19 11.82
N LEU A 20 3.49 -16.09 12.56
CA LEU A 20 3.63 -14.75 12.00
C LEU A 20 5.05 -14.22 12.24
N ARG A 21 5.79 -14.00 11.15
CA ARG A 21 7.05 -13.27 11.18
C ARG A 21 6.77 -11.78 11.02
N ILE A 22 7.22 -10.97 11.95
CA ILE A 22 7.06 -9.53 11.92
C ILE A 22 8.37 -8.84 11.61
N PHE A 23 8.29 -7.72 10.90
CA PHE A 23 9.40 -6.84 10.60
C PHE A 23 8.95 -5.39 10.88
N ALA A 24 9.38 -4.85 12.01
CA ALA A 24 9.07 -3.46 12.36
C ALA A 24 9.99 -2.52 11.57
N GLY A 25 9.41 -1.64 10.75
CA GLY A 25 10.19 -0.73 9.93
C GLY A 25 9.34 0.29 9.16
N ASP A 26 9.92 1.48 8.98
CA ASP A 26 9.33 2.53 8.16
C ASP A 26 9.81 2.41 6.71
N LEU A 27 8.90 2.02 5.82
CA LEU A 27 9.16 1.87 4.39
C LEU A 27 9.54 3.18 3.66
N GLN A 28 9.55 4.32 4.34
CA GLN A 28 10.13 5.56 3.83
C GLN A 28 11.65 5.67 4.10
N LYS A 29 12.22 4.74 4.87
CA LYS A 29 13.64 4.75 5.25
C LYS A 29 14.48 3.75 4.46
N LYS A 30 15.55 4.22 3.83
CA LYS A 30 16.42 3.38 2.97
C LYS A 30 17.04 2.19 3.69
N HIS A 31 17.39 2.33 4.97
CA HIS A 31 18.02 1.24 5.73
C HIS A 31 17.06 0.05 5.94
N VAL A 32 15.74 0.31 6.05
CA VAL A 32 14.71 -0.72 6.21
C VAL A 32 14.72 -1.70 5.03
N TYR A 33 14.89 -1.21 3.80
CA TYR A 33 15.00 -2.09 2.63
C TYR A 33 16.24 -2.96 2.65
N ARG A 34 17.39 -2.43 3.13
CA ARG A 34 18.62 -3.22 3.25
C ARG A 34 18.43 -4.35 4.26
N GLN A 35 17.88 -4.04 5.43
CA GLN A 35 17.59 -5.02 6.46
C GLN A 35 16.61 -6.08 5.95
N PHE A 36 15.51 -5.66 5.32
CA PHE A 36 14.53 -6.59 4.76
C PHE A 36 15.12 -7.47 3.64
N TYR A 37 15.99 -6.93 2.79
CA TYR A 37 16.70 -7.71 1.78
C TYR A 37 17.58 -8.78 2.42
N THR A 38 18.34 -8.43 3.46
CA THR A 38 19.16 -9.38 4.22
C THR A 38 18.31 -10.51 4.81
N GLU A 39 17.16 -10.17 5.41
CA GLU A 39 16.19 -11.15 5.93
C GLU A 39 15.68 -12.10 4.82
N LEU A 40 15.33 -11.58 3.66
CA LEU A 40 14.89 -12.38 2.51
C LEU A 40 15.98 -13.33 2.04
N CYS A 41 17.24 -12.85 1.93
CA CYS A 41 18.38 -13.67 1.53
C CYS A 41 18.69 -14.79 2.53
N GLN A 42 18.51 -14.56 3.82
CA GLN A 42 18.73 -15.57 4.85
C GLN A 42 17.59 -16.58 4.91
N TRP A 43 16.34 -16.09 4.77
CA TRP A 43 15.17 -16.94 4.94
C TRP A 43 14.80 -17.74 3.68
N HIS A 44 15.10 -17.25 2.48
CA HIS A 44 14.74 -17.87 1.20
C HIS A 44 13.25 -18.31 1.15
N PRO A 45 12.31 -17.40 1.40
CA PRO A 45 10.89 -17.76 1.52
C PRO A 45 10.30 -18.23 0.19
N ASN A 46 9.31 -19.12 0.23
CA ASN A 46 8.42 -19.36 -0.91
C ASN A 46 7.20 -18.44 -0.79
N ILE A 47 7.24 -17.28 -1.45
CA ILE A 47 6.18 -16.28 -1.35
C ILE A 47 5.03 -16.65 -2.29
N ARG A 48 3.89 -17.02 -1.72
CA ARG A 48 2.67 -17.35 -2.45
C ARG A 48 1.76 -16.14 -2.68
N MET A 49 1.84 -15.15 -1.79
CA MET A 49 1.07 -13.92 -1.90
C MET A 49 1.85 -12.74 -1.33
N LEU A 50 1.91 -11.66 -2.09
CA LEU A 50 2.37 -10.35 -1.64
C LEU A 50 1.17 -9.40 -1.59
N VAL A 51 0.95 -8.75 -0.45
CA VAL A 51 -0.07 -7.70 -0.33
C VAL A 51 0.60 -6.37 0.00
N ASN A 52 0.60 -5.44 -0.94
CA ASN A 52 1.09 -4.08 -0.79
C ASN A 52 -0.06 -3.17 -0.35
N ALA A 53 -0.23 -3.02 0.97
CA ALA A 53 -1.29 -2.22 1.58
C ALA A 53 -0.79 -0.93 2.27
N ALA A 54 0.53 -0.75 2.41
CA ALA A 54 1.10 0.44 3.01
C ALA A 54 0.80 1.68 2.16
N GLY A 55 0.30 2.75 2.79
CA GLY A 55 0.01 3.99 2.10
C GLY A 55 -0.73 4.98 2.99
N PHE A 56 -0.71 6.24 2.61
CA PHE A 56 -1.51 7.28 3.23
C PHE A 56 -1.97 8.32 2.20
N GLY A 57 -2.93 9.14 2.60
CA GLY A 57 -3.40 10.30 1.84
C GLY A 57 -3.40 11.54 2.71
N LYS A 58 -3.44 12.72 2.08
CA LYS A 58 -3.65 14.00 2.76
C LYS A 58 -4.63 14.84 1.96
N SER A 59 -5.71 15.24 2.59
CA SER A 59 -6.75 16.10 2.02
C SER A 59 -6.39 17.57 2.20
N GLY A 60 -6.64 18.37 1.17
CA GLY A 60 -6.35 19.80 1.08
C GLY A 60 -5.87 20.16 -0.32
N THR A 61 -5.90 21.45 -0.67
CA THR A 61 -5.28 21.94 -1.91
C THR A 61 -3.76 21.68 -1.87
N PHE A 62 -3.13 21.68 -3.02
CA PHE A 62 -1.70 21.43 -3.12
C PHE A 62 -0.88 22.41 -2.27
N SER A 63 -1.23 23.72 -2.31
CA SER A 63 -0.58 24.76 -1.52
C SER A 63 -0.81 24.59 -0.01
N GLU A 64 -2.07 24.38 0.41
CA GLU A 64 -2.38 24.17 1.84
C GLU A 64 -1.60 22.99 2.47
N ILE A 65 -1.40 21.91 1.70
CA ILE A 65 -0.62 20.77 2.17
C ILE A 65 0.87 21.10 2.22
N ALA A 66 1.40 21.83 1.23
CA ALA A 66 2.79 22.24 1.18
C ALA A 66 3.15 23.17 2.35
N GLU A 67 2.25 24.04 2.78
CA GLU A 67 2.41 24.90 3.95
C GLU A 67 2.47 24.12 5.27
N LYS A 68 1.73 23.01 5.37
CA LYS A 68 1.72 22.14 6.56
C LYS A 68 3.00 21.33 6.73
N GLY A 69 3.75 21.10 5.65
CA GLY A 69 5.01 20.38 5.71
C GLY A 69 5.62 20.15 4.33
N LYS A 70 6.86 20.57 4.16
CA LYS A 70 7.58 20.57 2.87
C LYS A 70 7.70 19.21 2.18
N ARG A 71 7.55 18.09 2.92
CA ARG A 71 7.75 16.75 2.40
C ARG A 71 6.46 15.91 2.26
N ILE A 72 5.32 16.38 2.72
CA ILE A 72 4.08 15.57 2.77
C ILE A 72 3.73 14.99 1.39
N HIS A 73 3.88 15.78 0.34
CA HIS A 73 3.60 15.33 -1.04
C HIS A 73 4.56 14.24 -1.51
N THR A 74 5.86 14.45 -1.30
CA THR A 74 6.90 13.47 -1.68
C THR A 74 6.84 12.23 -0.82
N ASP A 75 6.62 12.36 0.48
CA ASP A 75 6.45 11.24 1.41
C ASP A 75 5.25 10.36 1.01
N MET A 76 4.19 10.97 0.45
CA MET A 76 3.04 10.23 -0.08
C MET A 76 3.43 9.39 -1.31
N ILE A 77 4.21 9.95 -2.23
CA ILE A 77 4.74 9.21 -3.39
C ILE A 77 5.73 8.14 -2.94
N ASP A 78 6.61 8.46 -2.00
CA ASP A 78 7.61 7.53 -1.48
C ASP A 78 6.96 6.30 -0.84
N LEU A 79 5.90 6.47 -0.04
CA LEU A 79 5.23 5.33 0.58
C LEU A 79 4.27 4.62 -0.39
N ASN A 80 3.42 5.35 -1.12
CA ASN A 80 2.36 4.75 -1.92
C ASN A 80 2.89 4.09 -3.21
N CYS A 81 3.98 4.64 -3.79
CA CYS A 81 4.52 4.19 -5.08
C CYS A 81 5.90 3.54 -4.92
N THR A 82 6.90 4.31 -4.44
CA THR A 82 8.30 3.84 -4.38
C THR A 82 8.44 2.62 -3.48
N ALA A 83 7.81 2.61 -2.30
CA ALA A 83 7.86 1.48 -1.38
C ALA A 83 7.22 0.24 -2.00
N LEU A 84 6.05 0.38 -2.60
CA LEU A 84 5.33 -0.70 -3.27
C LEU A 84 6.20 -1.34 -4.38
N ILE A 85 6.79 -0.53 -5.25
CA ILE A 85 7.66 -1.00 -6.34
C ILE A 85 8.87 -1.73 -5.77
N ARG A 86 9.55 -1.15 -4.76
CA ARG A 86 10.74 -1.76 -4.13
C ARG A 86 10.43 -3.09 -3.46
N ILE A 87 9.37 -3.17 -2.66
CA ILE A 87 8.97 -4.42 -2.01
C ILE A 87 8.63 -5.49 -3.06
N THR A 88 7.88 -5.11 -4.10
CA THR A 88 7.57 -6.03 -5.20
C THR A 88 8.85 -6.52 -5.88
N GLN A 89 9.79 -5.63 -6.22
CA GLN A 89 11.07 -5.99 -6.83
C GLN A 89 11.88 -6.96 -5.96
N MET A 90 11.93 -6.73 -4.66
CA MET A 90 12.70 -7.56 -3.72
C MET A 90 12.08 -8.93 -3.47
N THR A 91 10.75 -9.03 -3.52
CA THR A 91 10.01 -10.26 -3.23
C THR A 91 9.77 -11.12 -4.47
N LEU A 92 9.75 -10.52 -5.66
CA LEU A 92 9.46 -11.22 -6.92
C LEU A 92 10.38 -12.44 -7.18
N PRO A 93 11.70 -12.43 -6.90
CA PRO A 93 12.56 -13.60 -7.07
C PRO A 93 12.16 -14.82 -6.23
N TYR A 94 11.41 -14.60 -5.16
CA TYR A 94 10.93 -15.64 -4.24
C TYR A 94 9.52 -16.14 -4.56
N MET A 95 8.92 -15.64 -5.65
CA MET A 95 7.58 -16.02 -6.11
C MET A 95 7.69 -17.08 -7.21
N LYS A 96 6.75 -18.04 -7.19
CA LYS A 96 6.66 -19.12 -8.17
C LYS A 96 5.32 -19.09 -8.90
N MET A 97 5.17 -19.94 -9.89
CA MET A 97 3.91 -20.15 -10.61
C MET A 97 2.73 -20.31 -9.63
N GLY A 98 1.63 -19.64 -9.90
CA GLY A 98 0.43 -19.58 -9.07
C GLY A 98 0.50 -18.55 -7.94
N SER A 99 1.62 -17.82 -7.78
CA SER A 99 1.74 -16.74 -6.79
C SER A 99 0.89 -15.52 -7.18
N ARG A 100 0.56 -14.69 -6.19
CA ARG A 100 -0.30 -13.52 -6.37
C ARG A 100 0.33 -12.26 -5.77
N ILE A 101 0.17 -11.14 -6.46
CA ILE A 101 0.50 -9.80 -5.97
C ILE A 101 -0.79 -9.00 -5.90
N ILE A 102 -1.11 -8.48 -4.72
CA ILE A 102 -2.28 -7.62 -4.48
C ILE A 102 -1.78 -6.23 -4.13
N ASN A 103 -2.12 -5.25 -4.94
CA ASN A 103 -1.75 -3.85 -4.75
C ASN A 103 -2.97 -3.02 -4.38
N MET A 104 -2.94 -2.34 -3.24
CA MET A 104 -4.02 -1.47 -2.79
C MET A 104 -3.95 -0.12 -3.52
N ALA A 105 -4.70 -0.02 -4.62
CA ALA A 105 -4.96 1.23 -5.32
C ALA A 105 -6.09 2.02 -4.64
N SER A 106 -7.00 2.60 -5.39
CA SER A 106 -8.19 3.32 -4.92
C SER A 106 -9.09 3.65 -6.11
N ALA A 107 -10.38 3.87 -5.90
CA ALA A 107 -11.26 4.50 -6.87
C ALA A 107 -10.72 5.89 -7.32
N ALA A 108 -9.93 6.56 -6.48
CA ALA A 108 -9.23 7.80 -6.83
C ALA A 108 -8.23 7.66 -8.00
N ALA A 109 -7.86 6.42 -8.37
CA ALA A 109 -6.97 6.17 -9.50
C ALA A 109 -7.61 6.44 -10.87
N PHE A 110 -8.94 6.50 -10.95
CA PHE A 110 -9.67 6.58 -12.22
C PHE A 110 -10.01 8.01 -12.65
N CYS A 111 -9.92 8.99 -11.76
CA CYS A 111 -10.25 10.38 -12.07
C CYS A 111 -9.41 11.38 -11.27
N PRO A 112 -9.12 12.57 -11.83
CA PRO A 112 -8.51 13.67 -11.10
C PRO A 112 -9.37 14.06 -9.90
N GLN A 113 -8.74 14.29 -8.74
CA GLN A 113 -9.45 14.70 -7.53
C GLN A 113 -8.88 16.01 -6.98
N PRO A 114 -9.54 17.16 -7.20
CA PRO A 114 -9.20 18.41 -6.53
C PRO A 114 -9.15 18.23 -5.01
N SER A 115 -8.25 18.89 -4.34
CA SER A 115 -7.96 18.74 -2.90
C SER A 115 -7.45 17.35 -2.48
N PHE A 116 -7.08 16.49 -3.46
CA PHE A 116 -6.51 15.16 -3.21
C PHE A 116 -5.55 14.76 -4.34
N ALA A 117 -4.98 15.76 -5.02
CA ALA A 117 -4.26 15.61 -6.29
C ALA A 117 -3.12 14.58 -6.22
N VAL A 118 -2.19 14.73 -5.27
CA VAL A 118 -1.03 13.84 -5.16
C VAL A 118 -1.44 12.41 -4.74
N TYR A 119 -2.45 12.27 -3.88
CA TYR A 119 -2.98 10.96 -3.55
C TYR A 119 -3.59 10.27 -4.77
N ALA A 120 -4.46 10.94 -5.52
CA ALA A 120 -5.06 10.39 -6.73
C ALA A 120 -3.99 9.99 -7.76
N ALA A 121 -2.98 10.85 -7.97
CA ALA A 121 -1.84 10.55 -8.83
C ALA A 121 -1.06 9.32 -8.36
N SER A 122 -0.80 9.19 -7.06
CA SER A 122 -0.13 8.01 -6.50
C SER A 122 -0.92 6.72 -6.73
N LYS A 123 -2.25 6.77 -6.58
CA LYS A 123 -3.11 5.60 -6.81
C LYS A 123 -3.28 5.26 -8.28
N ALA A 124 -3.25 6.26 -9.18
CA ALA A 124 -3.17 6.04 -10.63
C ALA A 124 -1.85 5.36 -11.02
N CYS A 125 -0.73 5.76 -10.41
CA CYS A 125 0.57 5.09 -10.58
C CYS A 125 0.47 3.60 -10.17
N VAL A 126 -0.09 3.29 -9.00
CA VAL A 126 -0.26 1.91 -8.54
C VAL A 126 -1.14 1.10 -9.48
N LEU A 127 -2.24 1.67 -9.98
CA LEU A 127 -3.14 1.00 -10.92
C LEU A 127 -2.43 0.69 -12.24
N SER A 128 -1.74 1.67 -12.83
CA SER A 128 -1.01 1.52 -14.09
C SER A 128 0.12 0.49 -13.96
N PHE A 129 0.93 0.61 -12.90
CA PHE A 129 1.98 -0.36 -12.58
C PHE A 129 1.44 -1.78 -12.45
N SER A 130 0.35 -1.97 -11.72
CA SER A 130 -0.24 -3.30 -11.49
C SER A 130 -0.72 -3.94 -12.80
N ARG A 131 -1.33 -3.16 -13.69
CA ARG A 131 -1.80 -3.64 -15.00
C ARG A 131 -0.64 -4.06 -15.90
N ALA A 132 0.40 -3.24 -15.99
CA ALA A 132 1.58 -3.54 -16.79
C ALA A 132 2.31 -4.77 -16.26
N LEU A 133 2.60 -4.79 -14.96
CA LEU A 133 3.29 -5.91 -14.31
C LEU A 133 2.51 -7.22 -14.46
N GLY A 134 1.17 -7.16 -14.41
CA GLY A 134 0.33 -8.35 -14.61
C GLY A 134 0.48 -8.96 -16.01
N GLN A 135 0.68 -8.15 -17.03
CA GLN A 135 0.97 -8.64 -18.39
C GLN A 135 2.39 -9.23 -18.48
N GLU A 136 3.40 -8.55 -17.92
CA GLU A 136 4.80 -9.01 -17.93
C GLU A 136 4.97 -10.35 -17.19
N LEU A 137 4.20 -10.59 -16.13
CA LEU A 137 4.30 -11.80 -15.30
C LEU A 137 3.36 -12.93 -15.75
N ARG A 138 2.56 -12.72 -16.79
CA ARG A 138 1.58 -13.69 -17.28
C ARG A 138 2.22 -15.03 -17.69
N GLU A 139 3.32 -14.98 -18.42
CA GLU A 139 4.04 -16.18 -18.84
C GLU A 139 4.62 -16.98 -17.66
N LYS A 140 4.94 -16.29 -16.56
CA LYS A 140 5.38 -16.92 -15.30
C LYS A 140 4.22 -17.42 -14.45
N SER A 141 2.97 -17.26 -14.90
CA SER A 141 1.74 -17.59 -14.14
C SER A 141 1.74 -16.95 -12.73
N ILE A 142 2.22 -15.72 -12.63
CA ILE A 142 2.12 -14.89 -11.43
C ILE A 142 1.04 -13.82 -11.69
N TYR A 143 0.03 -13.78 -10.83
CA TYR A 143 -1.14 -12.92 -11.03
C TYR A 143 -1.01 -11.63 -10.23
N VAL A 144 -1.32 -10.49 -10.87
CA VAL A 144 -1.29 -9.17 -10.23
C VAL A 144 -2.68 -8.58 -10.22
N THR A 145 -3.16 -8.18 -9.06
CA THR A 145 -4.48 -7.58 -8.85
C THR A 145 -4.33 -6.19 -8.22
N ALA A 146 -4.93 -5.18 -8.85
CA ALA A 146 -5.12 -3.87 -8.23
C ALA A 146 -6.50 -3.81 -7.59
N VAL A 147 -6.57 -3.66 -6.28
CA VAL A 147 -7.83 -3.46 -5.54
C VAL A 147 -8.09 -1.96 -5.46
N CYS A 148 -9.23 -1.51 -5.98
CA CYS A 148 -9.58 -0.10 -6.12
C CYS A 148 -10.82 0.25 -5.28
N PRO A 149 -10.76 0.20 -3.95
CA PRO A 149 -11.91 0.49 -3.11
C PRO A 149 -12.34 1.95 -3.21
N GLY A 150 -13.62 2.20 -2.98
CA GLY A 150 -14.15 3.50 -2.63
C GLY A 150 -13.69 3.95 -1.24
N PRO A 151 -14.34 4.96 -0.63
CA PRO A 151 -14.08 5.33 0.75
C PRO A 151 -14.42 4.17 1.69
N VAL A 152 -13.44 3.77 2.53
CA VAL A 152 -13.59 2.68 3.51
C VAL A 152 -13.33 3.26 4.89
N GLU A 153 -14.21 2.97 5.84
CA GLU A 153 -14.08 3.41 7.22
C GLU A 153 -12.89 2.73 7.90
N THR A 154 -11.78 3.46 8.00
CA THR A 154 -10.50 3.01 8.57
C THR A 154 -9.77 4.20 9.18
N GLU A 155 -8.71 3.96 9.95
CA GLU A 155 -7.78 5.00 10.43
C GLU A 155 -7.20 5.88 9.30
N PHE A 156 -7.37 5.51 8.03
CA PHE A 156 -6.90 6.29 6.89
C PHE A 156 -7.47 7.72 6.92
N PHE A 157 -8.75 7.90 7.31
CA PHE A 157 -9.39 9.21 7.36
C PHE A 157 -8.94 10.04 8.57
N GLU A 158 -8.52 9.44 9.66
CA GLU A 158 -7.89 10.14 10.78
C GLU A 158 -6.58 10.81 10.35
N VAL A 159 -5.80 10.13 9.52
CA VAL A 159 -4.52 10.62 8.99
C VAL A 159 -4.72 11.58 7.81
N SER A 160 -5.64 11.27 6.91
CA SER A 160 -5.86 12.05 5.68
C SER A 160 -6.56 13.39 5.93
N GLY A 161 -7.31 13.52 7.03
CA GLY A 161 -8.19 14.64 7.34
C GLY A 161 -9.60 14.42 6.77
N GLU A 162 -10.54 15.23 7.25
CA GLU A 162 -11.96 15.08 6.90
C GLU A 162 -12.23 15.16 5.41
N LEU A 163 -13.09 14.28 4.92
CA LEU A 163 -13.66 14.36 3.58
C LEU A 163 -14.57 15.59 3.49
N LYS A 164 -14.15 16.61 2.74
CA LYS A 164 -14.96 17.82 2.51
C LYS A 164 -16.23 17.54 1.69
N ASN A 165 -16.34 16.37 1.03
CA ASN A 165 -17.50 16.01 0.20
C ASN A 165 -18.46 15.12 0.99
N PRO A 166 -19.71 15.61 1.29
CA PRO A 166 -20.71 14.87 2.06
C PRO A 166 -21.17 13.57 1.37
N LEU A 167 -21.18 13.52 0.04
CA LEU A 167 -21.55 12.30 -0.71
C LEU A 167 -20.55 11.16 -0.51
N LYS A 168 -19.27 11.48 -0.25
CA LYS A 168 -18.26 10.47 0.07
C LYS A 168 -18.42 9.91 1.50
N LYS A 169 -18.95 10.70 2.43
CA LYS A 169 -19.28 10.22 3.79
C LYS A 169 -20.48 9.26 3.77
N LEU A 170 -21.47 9.51 2.92
CA LEU A 170 -22.67 8.65 2.83
C LEU A 170 -22.37 7.25 2.25
N ASN A 171 -21.34 7.12 1.42
CA ASN A 171 -21.01 5.90 0.70
C ASN A 171 -19.74 5.19 1.26
N MET A 172 -19.43 5.39 2.54
CA MET A 172 -18.31 4.68 3.19
C MET A 172 -18.68 3.22 3.42
N ALA A 173 -17.83 2.32 2.93
CA ALA A 173 -17.96 0.90 3.21
C ALA A 173 -17.22 0.54 4.52
N ALA A 174 -17.78 -0.39 5.29
CA ALA A 174 -17.04 -0.98 6.40
C ALA A 174 -15.87 -1.84 5.88
N ALA A 175 -14.73 -1.83 6.57
CA ALA A 175 -13.52 -2.51 6.11
C ALA A 175 -13.72 -4.01 5.83
N ASN A 176 -14.53 -4.69 6.65
CA ASN A 176 -14.87 -6.11 6.47
C ASN A 176 -15.62 -6.40 5.17
N LYS A 177 -16.39 -5.45 4.62
CA LYS A 177 -17.10 -5.62 3.33
C LYS A 177 -16.20 -5.52 2.10
N VAL A 178 -14.96 -5.05 2.26
CA VAL A 178 -13.99 -4.92 1.15
C VAL A 178 -13.13 -6.18 1.01
N VAL A 179 -13.06 -6.99 2.06
CA VAL A 179 -12.18 -8.16 2.14
C VAL A 179 -12.96 -9.48 1.92
N HIS A 180 -14.27 -9.43 1.95
CA HIS A 180 -15.18 -10.54 1.59
C HIS A 180 -15.71 -10.38 0.17
#